data_acd06ca94b8df036a7b0eb6be8d87f3c
#
_entry.id   acd06ca94b8df036a7b0eb6be8d87f3c
#
_cell.length_a   1.000
_cell.length_b   1.000
_cell.length_c   1.000
_cell.angle_alpha   90.00
_cell.angle_beta   90.00
_cell.angle_gamma   90.00
#
_symmetry.space_group_name_H-M   'P 1'
#
loop_
_entity.id
_entity.type
_entity.pdbx_description
1 polymer ?
#
loop_
_entity_poly.entity_id
_entity_poly.type
_entity_poly.pdbx_seq_one_letter_code
_entity_poly.pdbx_strand_id
1 'polypeptide(L)'
;MMRHVRPGDGPAIADFYARLGPESRHSRFFGACHGIGELQAERFARARQRGGDGLLAIGDDGEVIGHLCLEPIEGCSGGRAEEVAVAVADLRRGHGLGRELLNAAIRSARRRGVLALEATMLTGNAPIHALLEHCGLPWSGHPLEPGRETIRIELAASLDSVA
;
A
#
# COMPACT_ATOMS: atom_id res chain seq x y z
N MET A 1 -13.47 7.17 8.40
CA MET A 1 -12.80 6.48 9.53
C MET A 1 -11.74 5.52 8.99
N MET A 2 -10.59 5.37 9.69
CA MET A 2 -9.54 4.42 9.28
C MET A 2 -9.33 3.36 10.37
N ARG A 3 -9.17 2.09 9.98
CA ARG A 3 -8.91 0.97 10.90
C ARG A 3 -8.06 -0.13 10.24
N HIS A 4 -7.45 -0.96 11.07
CA HIS A 4 -6.80 -2.18 10.59
C HIS A 4 -7.80 -3.20 10.05
N VAL A 5 -7.33 -4.01 9.09
CA VAL A 5 -8.08 -5.16 8.58
C VAL A 5 -8.31 -6.20 9.67
N ARG A 6 -9.38 -6.97 9.51
CA ARG A 6 -9.76 -8.08 10.39
C ARG A 6 -10.16 -9.29 9.55
N PRO A 7 -10.00 -10.51 10.06
CA PRO A 7 -10.66 -11.67 9.47
C PRO A 7 -12.15 -11.39 9.28
N GLY A 8 -12.69 -11.70 8.09
CA GLY A 8 -14.06 -11.37 7.71
C GLY A 8 -14.22 -10.09 6.87
N ASP A 9 -13.19 -9.26 6.72
CA ASP A 9 -13.23 -8.10 5.82
C ASP A 9 -13.10 -8.48 4.33
N GLY A 10 -12.81 -9.75 4.03
CA GLY A 10 -12.61 -10.24 2.65
C GLY A 10 -13.69 -9.78 1.67
N PRO A 11 -14.99 -10.01 1.94
CA PRO A 11 -16.05 -9.56 1.04
C PRO A 11 -16.05 -8.06 0.79
N ALA A 12 -15.88 -7.23 1.81
CA ALA A 12 -15.84 -5.77 1.68
C ALA A 12 -14.62 -5.30 0.87
N ILE A 13 -13.47 -5.98 1.03
CA ILE A 13 -12.26 -5.73 0.23
C ILE A 13 -12.50 -6.12 -1.23
N ALA A 14 -13.10 -7.28 -1.50
CA ALA A 14 -13.42 -7.73 -2.85
C ALA A 14 -14.35 -6.74 -3.56
N ASP A 15 -15.41 -6.31 -2.89
CA ASP A 15 -16.36 -5.32 -3.40
C ASP A 15 -15.68 -3.98 -3.69
N PHE A 16 -14.79 -3.51 -2.82
CA PHE A 16 -14.01 -2.32 -3.06
C PHE A 16 -13.22 -2.39 -4.37
N TYR A 17 -12.47 -3.47 -4.58
CA TYR A 17 -11.70 -3.64 -5.82
C TYR A 17 -12.58 -3.82 -7.07
N ALA A 18 -13.74 -4.44 -6.94
CA ALA A 18 -14.69 -4.57 -8.05
C ALA A 18 -15.27 -3.21 -8.50
N ARG A 19 -15.42 -2.25 -7.57
CA ARG A 19 -15.93 -0.90 -7.86
C ARG A 19 -14.86 0.06 -8.41
N LEU A 20 -13.57 -0.27 -8.37
CA LEU A 20 -12.54 0.56 -8.98
C LEU A 20 -12.71 0.64 -10.50
N GLY A 21 -12.43 1.79 -11.08
CA GLY A 21 -12.40 1.96 -12.52
C GLY A 21 -11.27 1.18 -13.20
N PRO A 22 -11.31 0.98 -14.52
CA PRO A 22 -10.31 0.18 -15.24
C PRO A 22 -8.88 0.70 -15.06
N GLU A 23 -8.68 2.01 -15.10
CA GLU A 23 -7.37 2.66 -14.89
C GLU A 23 -6.81 2.34 -13.50
N SER A 24 -7.63 2.43 -12.47
CA SER A 24 -7.25 2.16 -11.09
C SER A 24 -6.85 0.71 -10.87
N ARG A 25 -7.62 -0.20 -11.45
CA ARG A 25 -7.30 -1.63 -11.41
C ARG A 25 -6.01 -1.92 -12.18
N HIS A 26 -5.84 -1.32 -13.36
CA HIS A 26 -4.60 -1.47 -14.14
C HIS A 26 -3.38 -0.98 -13.37
N SER A 27 -3.46 0.22 -12.76
CA SER A 27 -2.38 0.76 -11.95
C SER A 27 -2.05 -0.10 -10.71
N ARG A 28 -3.05 -0.80 -10.16
CA ARG A 28 -2.86 -1.63 -8.96
C ARG A 28 -2.36 -3.04 -9.27
N PHE A 29 -2.79 -3.64 -10.38
CA PHE A 29 -2.55 -5.05 -10.73
C PHE A 29 -1.74 -5.26 -12.00
N PHE A 30 -1.36 -4.18 -12.70
CA PHE A 30 -0.53 -4.18 -13.92
C PHE A 30 -1.12 -4.96 -15.11
N GLY A 31 -2.41 -5.22 -15.09
CA GLY A 31 -3.08 -5.97 -16.14
C GLY A 31 -4.58 -5.72 -16.20
N ALA A 32 -5.22 -6.29 -17.20
CA ALA A 32 -6.67 -6.31 -17.29
C ALA A 32 -7.22 -7.25 -16.22
N CYS A 33 -7.85 -6.70 -15.18
CA CYS A 33 -8.51 -7.49 -14.17
C CYS A 33 -9.85 -6.84 -13.79
N HIS A 34 -10.84 -7.64 -13.45
CA HIS A 34 -12.18 -7.17 -13.06
C HIS A 34 -12.32 -6.96 -11.54
N GLY A 35 -11.27 -7.23 -10.79
CA GLY A 35 -11.24 -7.18 -9.34
C GLY A 35 -10.27 -8.22 -8.79
N ILE A 36 -10.44 -8.61 -7.55
CA ILE A 36 -9.68 -9.69 -6.90
C ILE A 36 -10.62 -10.84 -6.53
N GLY A 37 -10.12 -12.07 -6.60
CA GLY A 37 -10.87 -13.24 -6.15
C GLY A 37 -11.00 -13.30 -4.62
N GLU A 38 -11.95 -14.10 -4.13
CA GLU A 38 -12.23 -14.27 -2.70
C GLU A 38 -10.99 -14.68 -1.89
N LEU A 39 -10.18 -15.59 -2.43
CA LEU A 39 -8.93 -16.03 -1.78
C LEU A 39 -7.95 -14.88 -1.56
N GLN A 40 -7.80 -14.01 -2.55
CA GLN A 40 -6.91 -12.84 -2.45
C GLN A 40 -7.46 -11.82 -1.48
N ALA A 41 -8.77 -11.57 -1.50
CA ALA A 41 -9.44 -10.67 -0.58
C ALA A 41 -9.31 -11.15 0.87
N GLU A 42 -9.52 -12.44 1.11
CA GLU A 42 -9.36 -13.05 2.43
C GLU A 42 -7.89 -13.04 2.89
N ARG A 43 -6.94 -13.21 1.96
CA ARG A 43 -5.51 -13.05 2.25
C ARG A 43 -5.21 -11.63 2.76
N PHE A 44 -5.75 -10.61 2.13
CA PHE A 44 -5.61 -9.21 2.57
C PHE A 44 -6.27 -8.97 3.95
N ALA A 45 -7.46 -9.52 4.17
CA ALA A 45 -8.16 -9.44 5.44
C ALA A 45 -7.36 -10.06 6.60
N ARG A 46 -6.51 -11.06 6.30
CA ARG A 46 -5.64 -11.76 7.26
C ARG A 46 -4.20 -11.28 7.25
N ALA A 47 -3.88 -10.13 6.68
CA ALA A 47 -2.51 -9.64 6.55
C ALA A 47 -1.75 -9.64 7.89
N ARG A 48 -2.40 -9.24 8.99
CA ARG A 48 -1.81 -9.23 10.34
C ARG A 48 -1.44 -10.61 10.87
N GLN A 49 -2.23 -11.64 10.56
CA GLN A 49 -1.94 -13.03 10.93
C GLN A 49 -0.76 -13.62 10.15
N ARG A 50 -0.40 -12.98 9.03
CA ARG A 50 0.70 -13.36 8.14
C ARG A 50 1.98 -12.55 8.40
N GLY A 51 2.03 -11.79 9.49
CA GLY A 51 3.19 -10.99 9.87
C GLY A 51 3.28 -9.61 9.22
N GLY A 52 2.34 -9.27 8.35
CA GLY A 52 2.18 -7.95 7.75
C GLY A 52 1.16 -7.06 8.48
N ASP A 53 0.50 -6.20 7.74
CA ASP A 53 -0.62 -5.38 8.21
C ASP A 53 -1.53 -5.00 7.03
N GLY A 54 -2.70 -4.47 7.33
CA GLY A 54 -3.59 -3.89 6.35
C GLY A 54 -4.47 -2.82 6.98
N LEU A 55 -4.83 -1.83 6.19
CA LEU A 55 -5.64 -0.69 6.60
C LEU A 55 -6.82 -0.51 5.65
N LEU A 56 -7.99 -0.29 6.22
CA LEU A 56 -9.19 0.13 5.50
C LEU A 56 -9.56 1.55 5.88
N ALA A 57 -9.82 2.36 4.87
CA ALA A 57 -10.55 3.61 5.03
C ALA A 57 -12.02 3.36 4.73
N ILE A 58 -12.88 3.70 5.67
CA ILE A 58 -14.32 3.50 5.61
C ILE A 58 -15.00 4.86 5.46
N GLY A 59 -15.87 4.98 4.48
CA GLY A 59 -16.71 6.15 4.26
C GLY A 59 -17.82 6.28 5.30
N ASP A 60 -18.58 7.38 5.21
CA ASP A 60 -19.68 7.66 6.15
C ASP A 60 -20.87 6.69 5.94
N ASP A 61 -20.97 6.12 4.76
CA ASP A 61 -21.91 5.07 4.37
C ASP A 61 -21.52 3.65 4.81
N GLY A 62 -20.35 3.50 5.45
CA GLY A 62 -19.81 2.21 5.87
C GLY A 62 -19.07 1.44 4.78
N GLU A 63 -19.00 1.95 3.56
CA GLU A 63 -18.27 1.31 2.47
C GLU A 63 -16.74 1.52 2.57
N VAL A 64 -15.99 0.54 2.07
CA VAL A 64 -14.53 0.70 1.91
C VAL A 64 -14.26 1.68 0.78
N ILE A 65 -13.55 2.76 1.09
CA ILE A 65 -13.15 3.82 0.15
C ILE A 65 -11.63 3.85 -0.08
N GLY A 66 -10.87 3.06 0.66
CA GLY A 66 -9.44 2.89 0.48
C GLY A 66 -8.92 1.65 1.18
N HIS A 67 -7.93 1.01 0.58
CA HIS A 67 -7.25 -0.15 1.13
C HIS A 67 -5.74 0.00 0.96
N LEU A 68 -5.00 -0.32 2.00
CA LEU A 68 -3.56 -0.46 1.97
C LEU A 68 -3.18 -1.81 2.57
N CYS A 69 -2.23 -2.49 1.93
CA CYS A 69 -1.69 -3.77 2.36
C CYS A 69 -0.18 -3.66 2.58
N LEU A 70 0.32 -4.28 3.64
CA LEU A 70 1.73 -4.48 3.95
C LEU A 70 1.98 -5.98 4.05
N GLU A 71 2.85 -6.51 3.19
CA GLU A 71 3.24 -7.93 3.20
C GLU A 71 4.76 -8.05 3.41
N PRO A 72 5.22 -8.95 4.31
CA PRO A 72 6.64 -9.19 4.52
C PRO A 72 7.33 -9.65 3.24
N ILE A 73 8.52 -9.10 2.96
CA ILE A 73 9.40 -9.57 1.90
C ILE A 73 10.41 -10.51 2.51
N GLU A 74 10.42 -11.77 2.05
CA GLU A 74 11.37 -12.77 2.52
C GLU A 74 12.75 -12.58 1.89
N GLY A 75 13.81 -12.90 2.64
CA GLY A 75 15.19 -12.91 2.12
C GLY A 75 15.85 -11.55 1.92
N CYS A 76 15.32 -10.49 2.50
CA CYS A 76 15.94 -9.16 2.42
C CYS A 76 17.27 -9.11 3.19
N SER A 77 18.36 -8.86 2.49
CA SER A 77 19.72 -8.77 3.07
C SER A 77 19.99 -7.50 3.89
N GLY A 78 19.08 -6.54 3.89
CA GLY A 78 19.20 -5.25 4.60
C GLY A 78 18.33 -5.08 5.83
N GLY A 79 17.78 -6.18 6.40
CA GLY A 79 16.82 -6.13 7.50
C GLY A 79 15.38 -6.35 7.03
N ARG A 80 14.41 -6.18 7.95
CA ARG A 80 13.01 -6.43 7.64
C ARG A 80 12.44 -5.38 6.70
N ALA A 81 11.98 -5.80 5.53
CA ALA A 81 11.26 -4.97 4.58
C ALA A 81 9.85 -5.54 4.32
N GLU A 82 8.94 -4.67 3.91
CA GLU A 82 7.57 -5.06 3.54
C GLU A 82 7.18 -4.43 2.21
N GLU A 83 6.46 -5.18 1.40
CA GLU A 83 5.81 -4.65 0.22
C GLU A 83 4.58 -3.84 0.65
N VAL A 84 4.46 -2.62 0.13
CA VAL A 84 3.31 -1.75 0.34
C VAL A 84 2.53 -1.61 -0.95
N ALA A 85 1.22 -1.77 -0.85
CA ALA A 85 0.31 -1.51 -1.95
C ALA A 85 -0.91 -0.73 -1.46
N VAL A 86 -1.26 0.34 -2.17
CA VAL A 86 -2.36 1.24 -1.82
C VAL A 86 -3.33 1.40 -2.97
N ALA A 87 -4.61 1.45 -2.66
CA ALA A 87 -5.67 1.81 -3.59
C ALA A 87 -6.70 2.73 -2.90
N VAL A 88 -7.20 3.70 -3.65
CA VAL A 88 -8.22 4.65 -3.20
C VAL A 88 -9.34 4.67 -4.23
N ALA A 89 -10.59 4.68 -3.77
CA ALA A 89 -11.77 4.79 -4.64
C ALA A 89 -11.65 6.03 -5.54
N ASP A 90 -12.00 5.89 -6.83
CA ASP A 90 -11.78 6.92 -7.83
C ASP A 90 -12.36 8.29 -7.44
N LEU A 91 -13.56 8.30 -6.88
CA LEU A 91 -14.24 9.51 -6.41
C LEU A 91 -13.63 10.14 -5.15
N ARG A 92 -12.68 9.45 -4.49
CA ARG A 92 -11.99 9.91 -3.28
C ARG A 92 -10.53 10.27 -3.51
N ARG A 93 -10.07 10.22 -4.77
CA ARG A 93 -8.72 10.64 -5.15
C ARG A 93 -8.54 12.15 -5.04
N GLY A 94 -7.30 12.58 -4.85
CA GLY A 94 -6.98 14.02 -4.74
C GLY A 94 -7.38 14.69 -3.41
N HIS A 95 -8.02 13.97 -2.48
CA HIS A 95 -8.47 14.50 -1.19
C HIS A 95 -7.57 14.09 0.00
N GLY A 96 -6.36 13.62 -0.27
CA GLY A 96 -5.37 13.28 0.77
C GLY A 96 -5.49 11.90 1.39
N LEU A 97 -6.52 11.09 1.04
CA LEU A 97 -6.75 9.77 1.63
C LEU A 97 -5.57 8.81 1.43
N GLY A 98 -4.94 8.81 0.25
CA GLY A 98 -3.75 7.99 -0.01
C GLY A 98 -2.59 8.35 0.90
N ARG A 99 -2.40 9.65 1.18
CA ARG A 99 -1.36 10.13 2.12
C ARG A 99 -1.67 9.70 3.56
N GLU A 100 -2.91 9.78 3.98
CA GLU A 100 -3.30 9.32 5.32
C GLU A 100 -3.07 7.82 5.50
N LEU A 101 -3.43 7.00 4.49
CA LEU A 101 -3.18 5.56 4.46
C LEU A 101 -1.68 5.25 4.53
N LEU A 102 -0.86 5.90 3.69
CA LEU A 102 0.59 5.69 3.68
C LEU A 102 1.23 6.10 5.01
N ASN A 103 0.85 7.23 5.58
CA ASN A 103 1.37 7.67 6.88
C ASN A 103 0.99 6.70 8.01
N ALA A 104 -0.23 6.16 7.99
CA ALA A 104 -0.65 5.16 8.98
C ALA A 104 0.12 3.84 8.80
N ALA A 105 0.39 3.42 7.56
CA ALA A 105 1.20 2.26 7.24
C ALA A 105 2.65 2.42 7.71
N ILE A 106 3.27 3.57 7.46
CA ILE A 106 4.63 3.89 7.93
C ILE A 106 4.71 3.78 9.46
N ARG A 107 3.75 4.36 10.18
CA ARG A 107 3.70 4.23 11.64
C ARG A 107 3.54 2.78 12.10
N SER A 108 2.69 2.01 11.44
CA SER A 108 2.49 0.59 11.75
C SER A 108 3.75 -0.23 11.48
N ALA A 109 4.38 -0.05 10.33
CA ALA A 109 5.60 -0.73 9.93
C ALA A 109 6.75 -0.45 10.91
N ARG A 110 6.97 0.82 11.27
CA ARG A 110 7.99 1.22 12.27
C ARG A 110 7.78 0.54 13.63
N ARG A 111 6.54 0.49 14.14
CA ARG A 111 6.24 -0.20 15.41
C ARG A 111 6.54 -1.70 15.38
N ARG A 112 6.54 -2.32 14.18
CA ARG A 112 6.87 -3.73 13.97
C ARG A 112 8.35 -3.97 13.65
N GLY A 113 9.19 -2.91 13.68
CA GLY A 113 10.61 -3.01 13.40
C GLY A 113 10.94 -3.18 11.90
N VAL A 114 10.04 -2.77 11.01
CA VAL A 114 10.29 -2.73 9.57
C VAL A 114 11.19 -1.55 9.25
N LEU A 115 12.23 -1.78 8.46
CA LEU A 115 13.26 -0.79 8.13
C LEU A 115 13.02 -0.13 6.78
N ALA A 116 12.29 -0.78 5.87
CA ALA A 116 11.96 -0.23 4.57
C ALA A 116 10.60 -0.72 4.07
N LEU A 117 9.94 0.10 3.25
CA LEU A 117 8.80 -0.29 2.44
C LEU A 117 9.19 -0.31 0.96
N GLU A 118 8.75 -1.33 0.24
CA GLU A 118 8.93 -1.43 -1.20
C GLU A 118 7.58 -1.43 -1.91
N ALA A 119 7.52 -0.81 -3.06
CA ALA A 119 6.33 -0.81 -3.91
C ALA A 119 6.71 -1.01 -5.36
N THR A 120 5.97 -1.84 -6.08
CA THR A 120 6.03 -1.89 -7.54
C THR A 120 4.93 -0.99 -8.10
N MET A 121 5.27 -0.18 -9.11
CA MET A 121 4.33 0.70 -9.76
C MET A 121 4.60 0.85 -11.25
N LEU A 122 3.62 1.38 -11.99
CA LEU A 122 3.84 1.79 -13.38
C LEU A 122 4.78 2.99 -13.43
N THR A 123 5.72 2.96 -14.37
CA THR A 123 6.62 4.09 -14.62
C THR A 123 5.82 5.35 -14.95
N GLY A 124 6.16 6.46 -14.30
CA GLY A 124 5.48 7.73 -14.50
C GLY A 124 4.13 7.86 -13.79
N ASN A 125 3.85 7.03 -12.77
CA ASN A 125 2.65 7.16 -11.93
C ASN A 125 2.73 8.42 -11.06
N ALA A 126 2.35 9.57 -11.63
CA ALA A 126 2.43 10.87 -10.97
C ALA A 126 1.72 10.94 -9.60
N PRO A 127 0.53 10.34 -9.39
CA PRO A 127 -0.09 10.29 -8.07
C PRO A 127 0.76 9.64 -6.99
N ILE A 128 1.45 8.54 -7.33
CA ILE A 128 2.32 7.84 -6.36
C ILE A 128 3.60 8.65 -6.12
N HIS A 129 4.21 9.24 -7.15
CA HIS A 129 5.37 10.13 -6.97
C HIS A 129 5.03 11.30 -6.03
N ALA A 130 3.86 11.94 -6.20
CA ALA A 130 3.41 12.98 -5.29
C ALA A 130 3.24 12.47 -3.84
N LEU A 131 2.75 11.25 -3.63
CA LEU A 131 2.69 10.63 -2.30
C LEU A 131 4.09 10.46 -1.69
N LEU A 132 5.07 10.00 -2.47
CA LEU A 132 6.45 9.79 -2.03
C LEU A 132 7.12 11.10 -1.62
N GLU A 133 6.98 12.14 -2.42
CA GLU A 133 7.50 13.48 -2.11
C GLU A 133 6.91 14.05 -0.80
N HIS A 134 5.65 13.77 -0.52
CA HIS A 134 4.96 14.26 0.67
C HIS A 134 5.11 13.36 1.90
N CYS A 135 5.70 12.17 1.79
CA CYS A 135 5.88 11.30 2.96
C CYS A 135 7.01 11.78 3.89
N GLY A 136 7.89 12.66 3.41
CA GLY A 136 9.00 13.23 4.20
C GLY A 136 10.10 12.23 4.57
N LEU A 137 10.16 11.09 3.89
CA LEU A 137 11.16 10.04 4.10
C LEU A 137 12.05 9.89 2.87
N PRO A 138 13.32 9.48 3.04
CA PRO A 138 14.17 9.12 1.92
C PRO A 138 13.55 7.98 1.12
N TRP A 139 13.54 8.14 -0.20
CA TRP A 139 13.09 7.10 -1.11
C TRP A 139 13.97 7.05 -2.37
N SER A 140 13.99 5.91 -3.02
CA SER A 140 14.68 5.69 -4.29
C SER A 140 13.81 4.87 -5.23
N GLY A 141 14.00 5.04 -6.53
CA GLY A 141 13.30 4.30 -7.57
C GLY A 141 14.30 3.62 -8.51
N HIS A 142 13.99 2.39 -8.92
CA HIS A 142 14.80 1.62 -9.86
C HIS A 142 13.90 0.96 -10.91
N PRO A 143 14.26 1.02 -12.20
CA PRO A 143 13.56 0.25 -13.22
C PRO A 143 13.54 -1.24 -12.86
N LEU A 144 12.36 -1.86 -12.94
CA LEU A 144 12.19 -3.30 -12.73
C LEU A 144 12.14 -4.03 -14.07
N GLU A 145 11.28 -3.57 -14.96
CA GLU A 145 11.09 -4.05 -16.32
C GLU A 145 10.45 -2.95 -17.17
N PRO A 146 10.34 -3.07 -18.50
CA PRO A 146 9.71 -2.05 -19.32
C PRO A 146 8.31 -1.67 -18.82
N GLY A 147 8.13 -0.39 -18.50
CA GLY A 147 6.87 0.17 -18.01
C GLY A 147 6.62 0.00 -16.51
N ARG A 148 7.55 -0.61 -15.75
CA ARG A 148 7.45 -0.75 -14.30
C ARG A 148 8.71 -0.32 -13.57
N GLU A 149 8.55 0.17 -12.36
CA GLU A 149 9.63 0.52 -11.44
C GLU A 149 9.34 0.02 -10.03
N THR A 150 10.38 -0.26 -9.29
CA THR A 150 10.30 -0.53 -7.84
C THR A 150 10.76 0.69 -7.09
N ILE A 151 9.97 1.10 -6.12
CA ILE A 151 10.26 2.18 -5.18
C ILE A 151 10.61 1.57 -3.83
N ARG A 152 11.62 2.14 -3.17
CA ARG A 152 11.99 1.80 -1.80
C ARG A 152 11.96 3.05 -0.94
N ILE A 153 11.24 3.00 0.18
CA ILE A 153 11.12 4.06 1.19
C ILE A 153 11.88 3.58 2.43
N GLU A 154 12.88 4.35 2.87
CA GLU A 154 13.63 4.02 4.08
C GLU A 154 12.88 4.52 5.33
N LEU A 155 12.59 3.59 6.25
CA LEU A 155 11.87 3.88 7.49
C LEU A 155 12.78 4.11 8.69
N ALA A 156 14.00 3.56 8.65
CA ALA A 156 15.00 3.83 9.66
C ALA A 156 15.42 5.30 9.58
N ALA A 157 15.51 5.99 10.72
CA ALA A 157 16.21 7.26 10.77
C ALA A 157 17.67 6.98 10.39
N SER A 158 18.22 7.72 9.42
CA SER A 158 19.66 7.67 9.14
C SER A 158 20.39 7.97 10.43
N LEU A 159 21.20 7.03 10.91
CA LEU A 159 22.06 7.23 12.09
C LEU A 159 23.21 8.20 11.81
N ASP A 160 23.24 8.81 10.62
CA ASP A 160 24.34 9.66 10.13
C ASP A 160 24.13 11.17 10.38
N SER A 161 23.33 11.54 11.37
CA SER A 161 23.13 12.98 11.72
C SER A 161 23.54 13.31 13.15
N VAL A 162 24.60 12.68 13.68
CA VAL A 162 25.29 13.13 14.89
C VAL A 162 26.79 13.07 14.64
N ALA A 163 27.29 14.12 14.05
CA ALA A 163 28.72 14.49 14.09
C ALA A 163 28.80 15.98 14.39
#